data_4320095c92b24430cb311e59136119ee
#
_entry.id   4320095c92b24430cb311e59136119ee
#
_cell.length_a   1.000
_cell.length_b   1.000
_cell.length_c   1.000
_cell.angle_alpha   90.00
_cell.angle_beta   90.00
_cell.angle_gamma   90.00
#
_symmetry.space_group_name_H-M   'P 1'
#
loop_
_entity.id
_entity.type
_entity.pdbx_description
1 polymer ?
#
loop_
_entity_poly.entity_id
_entity_poly.type
_entity_poly.pdbx_seq_one_letter_code
_entity_poly.pdbx_strand_id
1 'polypeptide(L)'
;MKANYMNMEEFPLDPTVFRREYAHANTIATCPNDDVIINWRFNNTMAMIDHQSKKIKWSLNDIEYGQHHDVQMLENGNILFFANGADVHIHGPETGSQVVEIDPSNNKEVWSYCGSPRRSFVSWFISGCQRLSSGNTLICEGLWGRLFEVTPEKEIVWEYVSPFFVEYDHPAYTGTNVIFRCYRYASNSPQIQNRLPK
;
A
#
# COMPACT_ATOMS: atom_id res chain seq x y z
N MET A 1 -30.31 7.86 -0.06
CA MET A 1 -29.60 6.55 -0.20
C MET A 1 -28.99 6.21 1.15
N LYS A 2 -29.44 5.15 1.81
CA LYS A 2 -28.73 4.66 3.00
C LYS A 2 -27.50 3.95 2.45
N ALA A 3 -26.30 4.45 2.74
CA ALA A 3 -25.09 3.72 2.49
C ALA A 3 -25.18 2.40 3.27
N ASN A 4 -25.01 1.29 2.59
CA ASN A 4 -24.81 0.01 3.27
C ASN A 4 -23.41 0.09 3.89
N TYR A 5 -23.38 0.54 5.13
CA TYR A 5 -22.12 0.59 5.88
C TYR A 5 -21.63 -0.84 6.09
N MET A 6 -20.30 -1.00 6.03
CA MET A 6 -19.66 -2.23 6.49
C MET A 6 -20.22 -2.61 7.85
N ASN A 7 -20.58 -3.88 7.99
CA ASN A 7 -21.01 -4.39 9.28
C ASN A 7 -19.82 -4.29 10.25
N MET A 8 -19.96 -3.49 11.30
CA MET A 8 -18.91 -3.27 12.30
C MET A 8 -18.55 -4.55 13.08
N GLU A 9 -19.44 -5.54 13.09
CA GLU A 9 -19.18 -6.85 13.70
C GLU A 9 -18.28 -7.72 12.82
N GLU A 10 -18.37 -7.55 11.48
CA GLU A 10 -17.50 -8.24 10.52
C GLU A 10 -16.10 -7.59 10.42
N PHE A 11 -16.01 -6.29 10.65
CA PHE A 11 -14.79 -5.50 10.53
C PHE A 11 -14.59 -4.65 11.79
N PRO A 12 -14.16 -5.26 12.90
CA PRO A 12 -13.99 -4.56 14.15
C PRO A 12 -12.93 -3.47 14.04
N LEU A 13 -13.18 -2.36 14.72
CA LEU A 13 -12.17 -1.31 14.86
C LEU A 13 -10.98 -1.81 15.65
N ASP A 14 -9.78 -1.43 15.20
CA ASP A 14 -8.61 -1.45 16.03
C ASP A 14 -8.87 -0.56 17.27
N PRO A 15 -8.80 -1.10 18.50
CA PRO A 15 -9.12 -0.35 19.71
C PRO A 15 -8.14 0.80 19.98
N THR A 16 -7.00 0.85 19.29
CA THR A 16 -5.98 1.90 19.46
C THR A 16 -6.26 3.13 18.59
N VAL A 17 -7.24 3.06 17.68
CA VAL A 17 -7.55 4.14 16.74
C VAL A 17 -8.37 5.25 17.38
N PHE A 18 -7.99 6.48 17.13
CA PHE A 18 -8.77 7.65 17.53
C PHE A 18 -10.15 7.65 16.85
N ARG A 19 -11.23 7.74 17.61
CA ARG A 19 -12.61 7.74 17.12
C ARG A 19 -12.93 8.78 16.04
N ARG A 20 -12.09 9.80 15.84
CA ARG A 20 -12.27 10.87 14.85
C ARG A 20 -11.91 10.46 13.42
N GLU A 21 -11.11 9.42 13.25
CA GLU A 21 -10.62 8.94 11.95
C GLU A 21 -11.07 7.49 11.70
N TYR A 22 -12.34 7.23 11.89
CA TYR A 22 -12.91 5.92 11.67
C TYR A 22 -12.53 5.37 10.28
N ALA A 23 -11.99 4.15 10.26
CA ALA A 23 -11.60 3.39 9.09
C ALA A 23 -10.43 3.96 8.25
N HIS A 24 -10.25 5.28 8.12
CA HIS A 24 -9.15 5.91 7.38
C HIS A 24 -8.92 5.25 6.01
N ALA A 25 -9.89 5.38 5.11
CA ALA A 25 -9.73 4.89 3.74
C ALA A 25 -8.58 5.64 3.05
N ASN A 26 -7.53 4.94 2.65
CA ASN A 26 -6.31 5.53 2.11
C ASN A 26 -5.99 5.10 0.68
N THR A 27 -6.68 4.08 0.16
CA THR A 27 -6.55 3.63 -1.22
C THR A 27 -7.91 3.35 -1.83
N ILE A 28 -8.08 3.81 -3.07
CA ILE A 28 -9.13 3.39 -3.97
C ILE A 28 -8.50 3.18 -5.35
N ALA A 29 -8.71 2.01 -5.94
CA ALA A 29 -8.19 1.68 -7.27
C ALA A 29 -9.24 0.93 -8.09
N THR A 30 -9.20 1.09 -9.41
CA THR A 30 -10.04 0.33 -10.34
C THR A 30 -9.39 -1.00 -10.67
N CYS A 31 -10.19 -2.05 -10.73
CA CYS A 31 -9.79 -3.35 -11.22
C CYS A 31 -10.01 -3.47 -12.73
N PRO A 32 -9.38 -4.43 -13.44
CA PRO A 32 -9.52 -4.59 -14.88
C PRO A 32 -10.97 -4.81 -15.38
N ASN A 33 -11.87 -5.25 -14.50
CA ASN A 33 -13.29 -5.49 -14.77
C ASN A 33 -14.21 -4.37 -14.29
N ASP A 34 -13.68 -3.16 -14.07
CA ASP A 34 -14.36 -1.98 -13.53
C ASP A 34 -14.80 -2.12 -12.06
N ASP A 35 -14.51 -3.22 -11.39
CA ASP A 35 -14.68 -3.31 -9.95
C ASP A 35 -13.74 -2.33 -9.24
N VAL A 36 -14.02 -2.04 -7.99
CA VAL A 36 -13.25 -1.10 -7.18
C VAL A 36 -12.65 -1.82 -5.99
N ILE A 37 -11.34 -1.69 -5.79
CA ILE A 37 -10.68 -2.12 -4.58
C ILE A 37 -10.48 -0.92 -3.66
N ILE A 38 -10.84 -1.08 -2.37
CA ILE A 38 -10.72 -0.07 -1.33
C ILE A 38 -9.94 -0.66 -0.17
N ASN A 39 -9.08 0.16 0.42
CA ASN A 39 -8.37 -0.18 1.65
C ASN A 39 -8.73 0.78 2.79
N TRP A 40 -9.04 0.22 3.95
CA TRP A 40 -9.26 0.92 5.20
C TRP A 40 -8.12 0.63 6.17
N ARG A 41 -7.24 1.61 6.30
CA ARG A 41 -5.99 1.50 7.05
C ARG A 41 -6.19 1.03 8.48
N PHE A 42 -7.07 1.72 9.23
CA PHE A 42 -7.23 1.46 10.66
C PHE A 42 -8.05 0.22 10.99
N ASN A 43 -8.72 -0.35 10.00
CA ASN A 43 -9.41 -1.63 10.14
C ASN A 43 -8.58 -2.81 9.65
N ASN A 44 -7.34 -2.59 9.18
CA ASN A 44 -6.52 -3.62 8.54
C ASN A 44 -7.31 -4.40 7.47
N THR A 45 -8.16 -3.69 6.72
CA THR A 45 -9.13 -4.31 5.83
C THR A 45 -9.01 -3.74 4.43
N MET A 46 -8.99 -4.63 3.45
CA MET A 46 -9.18 -4.29 2.05
C MET A 46 -10.37 -5.07 1.49
N ALA A 47 -11.10 -4.49 0.55
CA ALA A 47 -12.23 -5.14 -0.08
C ALA A 47 -12.37 -4.77 -1.56
N MET A 48 -12.82 -5.74 -2.35
CA MET A 48 -13.22 -5.56 -3.73
C MET A 48 -14.74 -5.44 -3.81
N ILE A 49 -15.20 -4.38 -4.46
CA ILE A 49 -16.62 -4.04 -4.59
C ILE A 49 -17.01 -4.16 -6.06
N ASP A 50 -18.01 -4.95 -6.31
CA ASP A 50 -18.61 -5.10 -7.64
C ASP A 50 -19.20 -3.77 -8.12
N HIS A 51 -18.77 -3.33 -9.29
CA HIS A 51 -19.18 -2.03 -9.83
C HIS A 51 -20.68 -1.92 -10.05
N GLN A 52 -21.34 -2.98 -10.48
CA GLN A 52 -22.77 -2.97 -10.83
C GLN A 52 -23.65 -3.16 -9.59
N SER A 53 -23.43 -4.23 -8.85
CA SER A 53 -24.28 -4.60 -7.71
C SER A 53 -23.97 -3.81 -6.43
N LYS A 54 -22.78 -3.15 -6.37
CA LYS A 54 -22.23 -2.45 -5.18
C LYS A 54 -22.04 -3.38 -3.98
N LYS A 55 -21.90 -4.68 -4.21
CA LYS A 55 -21.66 -5.67 -3.17
C LYS A 55 -20.17 -6.00 -3.07
N ILE A 56 -19.75 -6.36 -1.88
CA ILE A 56 -18.41 -6.90 -1.64
C ILE A 56 -18.31 -8.27 -2.30
N LYS A 57 -17.33 -8.45 -3.18
CA LYS A 57 -17.01 -9.71 -3.87
C LYS A 57 -15.89 -10.47 -3.15
N TRP A 58 -15.01 -9.73 -2.52
CA TRP A 58 -13.87 -10.26 -1.80
C TRP A 58 -13.47 -9.28 -0.71
N SER A 59 -12.94 -9.78 0.39
CA SER A 59 -12.32 -8.95 1.42
C SER A 59 -11.24 -9.73 2.16
N LEU A 60 -10.26 -9.00 2.65
CA LEU A 60 -9.24 -9.49 3.56
C LEU A 60 -9.16 -8.53 4.75
N ASN A 61 -9.26 -9.09 5.95
CA ASN A 61 -8.94 -8.43 7.20
C ASN A 61 -7.77 -9.17 7.83
N ASP A 62 -6.60 -8.55 7.85
CA ASP A 62 -5.39 -9.20 8.34
C ASP A 62 -4.54 -8.22 9.15
N ILE A 63 -4.50 -8.45 10.45
CA ILE A 63 -3.73 -7.63 11.38
C ILE A 63 -2.21 -7.89 11.30
N GLU A 64 -1.79 -9.05 10.80
CA GLU A 64 -0.36 -9.39 10.71
C GLU A 64 0.34 -8.58 9.61
N TYR A 65 -0.33 -8.31 8.50
CA TYR A 65 0.14 -7.36 7.50
C TYR A 65 0.06 -5.91 7.99
N GLY A 66 -0.79 -5.66 8.98
CA GLY A 66 -0.99 -4.35 9.61
C GLY A 66 -1.66 -3.34 8.67
N GLN A 67 -1.41 -2.09 8.95
CA GLN A 67 -1.99 -0.97 8.22
C GLN A 67 -1.49 -0.92 6.78
N HIS A 68 -2.34 -1.29 5.80
CA HIS A 68 -1.94 -1.36 4.40
C HIS A 68 -2.03 -0.02 3.69
N HIS A 69 -1.23 0.13 2.62
CA HIS A 69 -1.31 1.24 1.67
C HIS A 69 -1.20 0.73 0.23
N ASP A 70 -1.69 1.55 -0.70
CA ASP A 70 -1.48 1.39 -2.14
C ASP A 70 -1.90 0.02 -2.70
N VAL A 71 -3.08 -0.43 -2.29
CA VAL A 71 -3.65 -1.71 -2.70
C VAL A 71 -4.10 -1.63 -4.16
N GLN A 72 -3.71 -2.60 -4.98
CA GLN A 72 -4.04 -2.65 -6.39
C GLN A 72 -4.24 -4.09 -6.88
N MET A 73 -5.11 -4.27 -7.87
CA MET A 73 -5.22 -5.54 -8.59
C MET A 73 -4.27 -5.54 -9.76
N LEU A 74 -3.48 -6.59 -9.89
CA LEU A 74 -2.58 -6.84 -11.01
C LEU A 74 -3.33 -7.46 -12.20
N GLU A 75 -2.71 -7.44 -13.38
CA GLU A 75 -3.28 -8.03 -14.60
C GLU A 75 -3.54 -9.54 -14.48
N ASN A 76 -2.76 -10.25 -13.66
CA ASN A 76 -2.96 -11.67 -13.38
C ASN A 76 -4.10 -11.96 -12.39
N GLY A 77 -4.77 -10.92 -11.87
CA GLY A 77 -5.85 -11.03 -10.90
C GLY A 77 -5.40 -11.06 -9.44
N ASN A 78 -4.12 -11.11 -9.16
CA ASN A 78 -3.58 -11.03 -7.81
C ASN A 78 -3.69 -9.60 -7.26
N ILE A 79 -3.61 -9.48 -5.94
CA ILE A 79 -3.64 -8.20 -5.24
C ILE A 79 -2.26 -7.90 -4.68
N LEU A 80 -1.70 -6.75 -5.07
CA LEU A 80 -0.44 -6.23 -4.59
C LEU A 80 -0.69 -5.06 -3.64
N PHE A 81 0.03 -4.99 -2.53
CA PHE A 81 -0.09 -3.91 -1.55
C PHE A 81 1.18 -3.71 -0.75
N PHE A 82 1.32 -2.51 -0.19
CA PHE A 82 2.35 -2.20 0.80
C PHE A 82 1.78 -2.48 2.20
N ALA A 83 2.32 -3.45 2.89
CA ALA A 83 2.02 -3.78 4.28
C ALA A 83 2.97 -3.00 5.19
N ASN A 84 2.47 -1.99 5.89
CA ASN A 84 3.29 -1.17 6.77
C ASN A 84 3.84 -1.95 7.98
N GLY A 85 3.26 -3.10 8.24
CA GLY A 85 3.53 -3.92 9.41
C GLY A 85 2.54 -3.65 10.53
N ALA A 86 2.47 -4.58 11.47
CA ALA A 86 1.63 -4.43 12.64
C ALA A 86 1.95 -3.12 13.36
N ASP A 87 0.93 -2.50 13.92
CA ASP A 87 1.06 -1.26 14.67
C ASP A 87 2.18 -1.40 15.70
N VAL A 88 3.17 -0.53 15.61
CA VAL A 88 4.31 -0.49 16.54
C VAL A 88 3.88 -0.38 18.02
N HIS A 89 2.67 0.12 18.26
CA HIS A 89 2.09 0.23 19.59
C HIS A 89 1.56 -1.11 20.11
N ILE A 90 1.21 -2.07 19.25
CA ILE A 90 0.65 -3.37 19.64
C ILE A 90 1.72 -4.48 19.60
N HIS A 91 2.55 -4.51 18.56
CA HIS A 91 3.46 -5.62 18.29
C HIS A 91 4.94 -5.27 18.47
N GLY A 92 5.25 -4.02 18.84
CA GLY A 92 6.62 -3.55 19.02
C GLY A 92 7.40 -3.37 17.71
N PRO A 93 8.63 -2.87 17.79
CA PRO A 93 9.41 -2.50 16.63
C PRO A 93 10.04 -3.69 15.88
N GLU A 94 9.58 -4.91 16.09
CA GLU A 94 10.16 -6.12 15.48
C GLU A 94 9.61 -6.44 14.09
N THR A 95 8.45 -5.90 13.76
CA THR A 95 7.81 -6.12 12.47
C THR A 95 8.22 -5.03 11.49
N GLY A 96 9.15 -5.33 10.58
CA GLY A 96 9.44 -4.48 9.42
C GLY A 96 8.26 -4.46 8.45
N SER A 97 8.26 -3.49 7.53
CA SER A 97 7.29 -3.43 6.44
C SER A 97 7.52 -4.54 5.40
N GLN A 98 6.52 -4.76 4.57
CA GLN A 98 6.56 -5.72 3.47
C GLN A 98 5.85 -5.15 2.25
N VAL A 99 6.21 -5.61 1.07
CA VAL A 99 5.34 -5.54 -0.11
C VAL A 99 4.85 -6.95 -0.36
N VAL A 100 3.55 -7.12 -0.52
CA VAL A 100 2.92 -8.45 -0.55
C VAL A 100 2.03 -8.56 -1.78
N GLU A 101 2.11 -9.69 -2.46
CA GLU A 101 1.19 -10.12 -3.50
C GLU A 101 0.44 -11.37 -3.03
N ILE A 102 -0.88 -11.33 -3.07
CA ILE A 102 -1.73 -12.45 -2.69
C ILE A 102 -2.62 -12.90 -3.86
N ASP A 103 -2.96 -14.17 -3.86
CA ASP A 103 -4.04 -14.72 -4.68
C ASP A 103 -5.37 -14.56 -3.93
N PRO A 104 -6.31 -13.72 -4.42
CA PRO A 104 -7.57 -13.46 -3.73
C PRO A 104 -8.52 -14.67 -3.71
N SER A 105 -8.27 -15.70 -4.52
CA SER A 105 -9.11 -16.91 -4.54
C SER A 105 -8.96 -17.76 -3.27
N ASN A 106 -7.82 -17.64 -2.60
CA ASN A 106 -7.48 -18.45 -1.42
C ASN A 106 -6.75 -17.64 -0.32
N ASN A 107 -6.54 -16.35 -0.53
CA ASN A 107 -5.83 -15.41 0.34
C ASN A 107 -4.38 -15.82 0.69
N LYS A 108 -3.73 -16.59 -0.20
CA LYS A 108 -2.35 -17.00 0.02
C LYS A 108 -1.37 -16.01 -0.60
N GLU A 109 -0.32 -15.73 0.15
CA GLU A 109 0.84 -15.02 -0.36
C GLU A 109 1.49 -15.83 -1.49
N VAL A 110 1.71 -15.18 -2.63
CA VAL A 110 2.40 -15.76 -3.79
C VAL A 110 3.77 -15.12 -4.00
N TRP A 111 3.95 -13.91 -3.52
CA TRP A 111 5.24 -13.22 -3.52
C TRP A 111 5.25 -12.15 -2.42
N SER A 112 6.42 -11.94 -1.82
CA SER A 112 6.62 -10.79 -0.92
C SER A 112 8.06 -10.31 -0.96
N TYR A 113 8.23 -9.03 -0.61
CA TYR A 113 9.54 -8.43 -0.33
C TYR A 113 9.57 -7.91 1.10
N CYS A 114 10.64 -8.17 1.81
CA CYS A 114 10.93 -7.60 3.13
C CYS A 114 12.43 -7.32 3.27
N GLY A 115 12.78 -6.49 4.23
CA GLY A 115 14.20 -6.19 4.51
C GLY A 115 14.98 -7.39 5.04
N SER A 116 16.28 -7.40 4.75
CA SER A 116 17.23 -8.33 5.36
C SER A 116 18.44 -7.55 5.88
N PRO A 117 18.60 -7.40 7.21
CA PRO A 117 17.71 -7.85 8.29
C PRO A 117 16.32 -7.21 8.22
N ARG A 118 15.33 -7.81 8.85
CA ARG A 118 13.91 -7.41 8.75
C ARG A 118 13.67 -5.91 8.94
N ARG A 119 14.36 -5.29 9.88
CA ARG A 119 14.25 -3.85 10.20
C ARG A 119 14.97 -2.92 9.23
N SER A 120 15.64 -3.41 8.20
CA SER A 120 16.23 -2.55 7.16
C SER A 120 15.21 -2.01 6.17
N PHE A 121 13.93 -2.39 6.30
CA PHE A 121 12.81 -1.92 5.51
C PHE A 121 11.63 -1.65 6.43
N VAL A 122 11.40 -0.37 6.76
CA VAL A 122 10.38 0.04 7.74
C VAL A 122 9.74 1.37 7.34
N SER A 123 8.46 1.35 7.12
CA SER A 123 7.64 2.56 6.99
C SER A 123 6.25 2.31 7.59
N TRP A 124 6.02 2.75 8.79
CA TRP A 124 4.79 2.47 9.54
C TRP A 124 3.56 3.28 9.11
N PHE A 125 3.69 4.18 8.15
CA PHE A 125 2.59 4.92 7.53
C PHE A 125 2.98 5.32 6.11
N ILE A 126 2.04 5.81 5.30
CA ILE A 126 2.25 6.15 3.89
C ILE A 126 2.87 4.99 3.10
N SER A 127 3.62 5.28 2.03
CA SER A 127 4.30 4.29 1.19
C SER A 127 3.42 3.70 0.08
N GLY A 128 4.03 2.92 -0.76
CA GLY A 128 3.33 2.26 -1.85
C GLY A 128 4.24 1.35 -2.66
N CYS A 129 3.64 0.69 -3.63
CA CYS A 129 4.34 -0.21 -4.52
C CYS A 129 3.67 -0.24 -5.89
N GLN A 130 4.42 -0.62 -6.91
CA GLN A 130 3.92 -0.78 -8.27
C GLN A 130 4.62 -1.94 -8.94
N ARG A 131 3.85 -2.91 -9.47
CA ARG A 131 4.40 -3.90 -10.37
C ARG A 131 4.67 -3.27 -11.72
N LEU A 132 5.89 -3.37 -12.21
CA LEU A 132 6.31 -2.85 -13.51
C LEU A 132 6.11 -3.89 -14.61
N SER A 133 6.03 -3.43 -15.85
CA SER A 133 5.93 -4.32 -17.03
C SER A 133 7.14 -5.22 -17.24
N SER A 134 8.29 -4.89 -16.62
CA SER A 134 9.47 -5.75 -16.57
C SER A 134 9.32 -6.97 -15.65
N GLY A 135 8.28 -7.00 -14.81
CA GLY A 135 8.14 -7.96 -13.72
C GLY A 135 8.74 -7.48 -12.40
N ASN A 136 9.58 -6.46 -12.42
CA ASN A 136 10.13 -5.86 -11.21
C ASN A 136 9.05 -5.11 -10.42
N THR A 137 9.33 -4.83 -9.16
CA THR A 137 8.45 -4.05 -8.29
C THR A 137 9.16 -2.76 -7.85
N LEU A 138 8.58 -1.61 -8.19
CA LEU A 138 8.97 -0.33 -7.64
C LEU A 138 8.35 -0.18 -6.25
N ILE A 139 9.16 0.21 -5.27
CA ILE A 139 8.76 0.34 -3.88
C ILE A 139 9.07 1.76 -3.40
N CYS A 140 8.10 2.39 -2.78
CA CYS A 140 8.24 3.64 -2.06
C CYS A 140 8.28 3.36 -0.55
N GLU A 141 9.47 3.41 0.04
CA GLU A 141 9.65 3.41 1.50
C GLU A 141 9.49 4.86 1.98
N GLY A 142 8.23 5.28 2.10
CA GLY A 142 7.87 6.70 2.15
C GLY A 142 8.40 7.44 3.36
N LEU A 143 8.48 6.81 4.52
CA LEU A 143 8.98 7.43 5.76
C LEU A 143 10.40 7.98 5.65
N TRP A 144 11.24 7.31 4.84
CA TRP A 144 12.65 7.66 4.66
C TRP A 144 12.94 8.29 3.30
N GLY A 145 11.89 8.62 2.53
CA GLY A 145 12.04 9.21 1.20
C GLY A 145 12.81 8.32 0.23
N ARG A 146 12.81 7.01 0.46
CA ARG A 146 13.54 6.03 -0.33
C ARG A 146 12.63 5.38 -1.35
N LEU A 147 13.06 5.42 -2.61
CA LEU A 147 12.43 4.73 -3.74
C LEU A 147 13.40 3.68 -4.26
N PHE A 148 12.95 2.47 -4.45
CA PHE A 148 13.83 1.43 -4.98
C PHE A 148 13.06 0.41 -5.81
N GLU A 149 13.74 -0.31 -6.67
CA GLU A 149 13.18 -1.33 -7.55
C GLU A 149 13.82 -2.68 -7.22
N VAL A 150 12.99 -3.69 -7.07
CA VAL A 150 13.43 -5.06 -6.84
C VAL A 150 12.99 -5.98 -7.95
N THR A 151 13.83 -6.98 -8.26
CA THR A 151 13.48 -8.06 -9.19
C THR A 151 12.47 -9.03 -8.56
N PRO A 152 11.86 -9.95 -9.36
CA PRO A 152 11.08 -11.07 -8.80
C PRO A 152 11.87 -11.90 -7.77
N GLU A 153 13.18 -12.01 -7.92
CA GLU A 153 14.11 -12.71 -7.02
C GLU A 153 14.49 -11.88 -5.80
N LYS A 154 13.91 -10.67 -5.66
CA LYS A 154 14.08 -9.76 -4.51
C LYS A 154 15.44 -9.06 -4.46
N GLU A 155 16.13 -8.95 -5.57
CA GLU A 155 17.38 -8.19 -5.68
C GLU A 155 17.10 -6.72 -5.96
N ILE A 156 17.72 -5.79 -5.23
CA ILE A 156 17.61 -4.36 -5.49
C ILE A 156 18.44 -4.01 -6.72
N VAL A 157 17.79 -3.49 -7.76
CA VAL A 157 18.43 -3.13 -9.04
C VAL A 157 18.46 -1.63 -9.29
N TRP A 158 17.72 -0.86 -8.54
CA TRP A 158 17.73 0.61 -8.61
C TRP A 158 17.31 1.19 -7.26
N GLU A 159 17.88 2.33 -6.91
CA GLU A 159 17.58 3.04 -5.66
C GLU A 159 17.74 4.55 -5.84
N TYR A 160 16.87 5.30 -5.18
CA TYR A 160 16.92 6.75 -5.06
C TYR A 160 16.49 7.17 -3.65
N VAL A 161 17.21 8.08 -3.05
CA VAL A 161 16.81 8.72 -1.78
C VAL A 161 16.56 10.20 -2.04
N SER A 162 15.40 10.70 -1.66
CA SER A 162 15.04 12.10 -1.83
C SER A 162 15.99 13.01 -1.05
N PRO A 163 16.66 13.95 -1.71
CA PRO A 163 17.48 14.93 -1.02
C PRO A 163 16.66 16.13 -0.49
N PHE A 164 15.36 16.15 -0.73
CA PHE A 164 14.48 17.25 -0.36
C PHE A 164 13.87 16.99 1.00
N PHE A 165 14.24 17.80 1.98
CA PHE A 165 13.71 17.75 3.33
C PHE A 165 12.62 18.80 3.48
N VAL A 166 11.53 18.45 4.15
CA VAL A 166 10.40 19.33 4.38
C VAL A 166 10.44 19.86 5.81
N GLU A 167 10.33 21.17 5.95
CA GLU A 167 10.10 21.80 7.23
C GLU A 167 8.59 21.88 7.46
N TYR A 168 8.06 20.94 8.22
CA TYR A 168 6.68 21.02 8.69
C TYR A 168 6.63 21.73 10.03
N ASP A 169 5.56 22.48 10.24
CA ASP A 169 5.23 23.12 11.53
C ASP A 169 4.76 22.06 12.58
N HIS A 170 5.20 20.83 12.40
CA HIS A 170 4.89 19.69 13.26
C HIS A 170 6.16 18.95 13.65
N PRO A 171 6.46 18.83 14.96
CA PRO A 171 7.74 18.30 15.45
C PRO A 171 8.07 16.88 14.93
N ALA A 172 7.07 16.05 14.67
CA ALA A 172 7.28 14.68 14.21
C ALA A 172 7.74 14.57 12.74
N TYR A 173 7.61 15.65 11.95
CA TYR A 173 7.93 15.64 10.51
C TYR A 173 8.98 16.68 10.11
N THR A 174 9.42 17.52 11.04
CA THR A 174 10.47 18.52 10.77
C THR A 174 11.77 17.83 10.43
N GLY A 175 12.37 18.22 9.32
CA GLY A 175 13.63 17.63 8.85
C GLY A 175 13.49 16.21 8.27
N THR A 176 12.29 15.81 7.84
CA THR A 176 12.07 14.54 7.14
C THR A 176 12.02 14.74 5.64
N ASN A 177 12.42 13.70 4.89
CA ASN A 177 12.34 13.64 3.43
C ASN A 177 11.20 12.71 2.96
N VAL A 178 10.11 12.63 3.71
CA VAL A 178 9.00 11.73 3.46
C VAL A 178 8.41 11.90 2.06
N ILE A 179 8.08 10.78 1.43
CA ILE A 179 7.37 10.70 0.16
C ILE A 179 6.10 9.86 0.37
N PHE A 180 4.95 10.45 0.05
CA PHE A 180 3.68 9.76 0.28
C PHE A 180 3.54 8.51 -0.59
N ARG A 181 3.86 8.63 -1.91
CA ARG A 181 3.71 7.58 -2.91
C ARG A 181 4.54 7.91 -4.15
N CYS A 182 4.94 6.91 -4.93
CA CYS A 182 5.55 7.11 -6.24
C CYS A 182 5.04 6.10 -7.25
N TYR A 183 5.02 6.52 -8.52
CA TYR A 183 4.74 5.66 -9.66
C TYR A 183 5.72 5.93 -10.79
N ARG A 184 6.03 4.88 -11.56
CA ARG A 184 6.80 4.97 -12.79
C ARG A 184 5.87 4.80 -13.99
N TYR A 185 6.03 5.68 -14.96
CA TYR A 185 5.32 5.63 -16.24
C TYR A 185 6.31 5.39 -17.37
N ALA A 186 5.94 4.52 -18.31
CA ALA A 186 6.73 4.34 -19.52
C ALA A 186 6.73 5.64 -20.35
N SER A 187 7.85 5.96 -21.00
CA SER A 187 8.00 7.20 -21.76
C SER A 187 6.96 7.39 -22.88
N ASN A 188 6.42 6.28 -23.38
CA ASN A 188 5.36 6.25 -24.40
C ASN A 188 3.95 6.12 -23.81
N SER A 189 3.81 6.17 -22.47
CA SER A 189 2.50 6.04 -21.84
C SER A 189 1.61 7.27 -22.14
N PRO A 190 0.28 7.09 -22.27
CA PRO A 190 -0.65 8.20 -22.52
C PRO A 190 -0.60 9.30 -21.45
N GLN A 191 -0.22 8.96 -20.24
CA GLN A 191 -0.14 9.88 -19.10
C GLN A 191 0.95 10.95 -19.27
N ILE A 192 2.06 10.61 -19.96
CA ILE A 192 3.21 11.50 -20.12
C ILE A 192 3.55 11.83 -21.56
N GLN A 193 2.95 11.13 -22.52
CA GLN A 193 3.19 11.38 -23.95
C GLN A 193 2.88 12.83 -24.33
N ASN A 194 3.84 13.52 -24.92
CA ASN A 194 3.78 14.95 -25.28
C ASN A 194 3.65 15.93 -24.09
N ARG A 195 3.86 15.48 -22.85
CA ARG A 195 3.81 16.33 -21.66
C ARG A 195 5.17 16.59 -21.03
N LEU A 196 6.19 15.81 -21.39
CA LEU A 196 7.56 16.05 -20.97
C LEU A 196 8.27 16.96 -21.97
N PRO A 197 9.13 17.90 -21.50
CA PRO A 197 9.98 18.68 -22.39
C PRO A 197 10.88 17.74 -23.20
N LYS A 198 11.11 18.11 -24.48
CA LYS A 198 12.03 17.38 -25.36
C LYS A 198 13.47 17.67 -24.98
#